data_2d3fa051e07d0da5d6ff982f9381f232
#
_entry.id   2d3fa051e07d0da5d6ff982f9381f232
#
_cell.length_a   1.000
_cell.length_b   1.000
_cell.length_c   1.000
_cell.angle_alpha   90.00
_cell.angle_beta   90.00
_cell.angle_gamma   90.00
#
_symmetry.space_group_name_H-M   'P 1'
#
loop_
_entity.id
_entity.type
_entity.pdbx_description
1 polymer ?
#
loop_
_entity_poly.entity_id
_entity_poly.type
_entity_poly.pdbx_seq_one_letter_code
_entity_poly.pdbx_strand_id
1 'polypeptide(L)'
;VKELETKIGIINPLENGGDCFEPVLRYGLKVCQLVSWDVSQATDVIADTVAAAAAKAGVRIAAFWAGVPGPQVWNFVEGPLTLGIVPEAFRAERVAALKRWADFAARIGTPAIITHCGFIPENMTDPEYAPVVDAIREVAQYCADRGLEFWLETGQETPVVLLRTIERVGTGNIGLNFDPANLIMYGKGNPIDALDTVGDYVRNIHVKDGMYPISGDSLGEEVRPGLGRVKFPELVRKLLDRGFTGDWIIEREIHGEQQEKDIRQTIADLNRWAAAEDSEP
;
A
#
# COMPACT_ATOMS: atom_id res chain seq x y z
N VAL A 1 -21.68 -8.75 0.15
CA VAL A 1 -20.89 -9.72 -0.65
C VAL A 1 -20.67 -9.19 -2.06
N LYS A 2 -21.72 -8.88 -2.84
CA LYS A 2 -21.56 -8.34 -4.22
C LYS A 2 -20.75 -7.04 -4.31
N GLU A 3 -20.75 -6.22 -3.28
CA GLU A 3 -20.00 -4.97 -3.24
C GLU A 3 -18.50 -5.23 -3.07
N LEU A 4 -18.12 -6.20 -2.26
CA LEU A 4 -16.70 -6.59 -2.08
C LEU A 4 -16.11 -7.16 -3.38
N GLU A 5 -16.85 -8.00 -4.12
CA GLU A 5 -16.38 -8.58 -5.39
C GLU A 5 -15.90 -7.51 -6.39
N THR A 6 -16.54 -6.34 -6.39
CA THR A 6 -16.16 -5.21 -7.27
C THR A 6 -14.97 -4.41 -6.75
N LYS A 7 -14.47 -4.70 -5.55
CA LYS A 7 -13.39 -4.01 -4.86
C LYS A 7 -12.11 -4.85 -4.77
N ILE A 8 -12.16 -6.12 -5.18
CA ILE A 8 -10.97 -6.97 -5.19
C ILE A 8 -10.10 -6.62 -6.39
N GLY A 9 -8.84 -6.38 -6.14
CA GLY A 9 -7.82 -6.11 -7.16
C GLY A 9 -6.50 -6.83 -6.87
N ILE A 10 -5.53 -6.59 -7.74
CA ILE A 10 -4.15 -7.08 -7.58
C ILE A 10 -3.16 -5.93 -7.73
N ILE A 11 -1.97 -6.10 -7.16
CA ILE A 11 -0.83 -5.29 -7.56
C ILE A 11 -0.46 -5.64 -9.00
N ASN A 12 -0.23 -4.62 -9.81
CA ASN A 12 0.05 -4.75 -11.22
C ASN A 12 1.22 -3.83 -11.62
N PRO A 13 2.37 -4.37 -12.04
CA PRO A 13 3.50 -3.55 -12.47
C PRO A 13 3.15 -2.67 -13.66
N LEU A 14 3.63 -1.43 -13.65
CA LEU A 14 3.57 -0.53 -14.79
C LEU A 14 4.59 -1.01 -15.84
N GLU A 15 4.09 -1.57 -16.93
CA GLU A 15 4.91 -2.00 -18.05
C GLU A 15 4.94 -0.93 -19.16
N ASN A 16 6.08 -0.80 -19.83
CA ASN A 16 6.29 0.21 -20.87
C ASN A 16 5.30 0.06 -22.03
N GLY A 17 4.26 0.91 -22.04
CA GLY A 17 3.40 1.18 -23.18
C GLY A 17 2.58 0.03 -23.75
N GLY A 18 2.53 -1.11 -23.03
CA GLY A 18 1.86 -2.32 -23.48
C GLY A 18 0.47 -2.53 -22.89
N ASP A 19 -0.04 -3.73 -23.03
CA ASP A 19 -1.32 -4.17 -22.49
C ASP A 19 -1.16 -4.55 -21.00
N CYS A 20 -0.79 -3.54 -20.18
CA CYS A 20 -0.43 -3.74 -18.78
C CYS A 20 -1.60 -4.27 -17.91
N PHE A 21 -2.82 -4.35 -18.42
CA PHE A 21 -4.00 -4.81 -17.66
C PHE A 21 -4.40 -6.26 -17.94
N GLU A 22 -3.70 -6.98 -18.85
CA GLU A 22 -3.99 -8.40 -19.09
C GLU A 22 -3.92 -9.24 -17.81
N PRO A 23 -2.90 -9.06 -16.90
CA PRO A 23 -2.86 -9.82 -15.66
C PRO A 23 -4.10 -9.64 -14.78
N VAL A 24 -4.66 -8.43 -14.74
CA VAL A 24 -5.89 -8.13 -13.98
C VAL A 24 -7.08 -8.87 -14.57
N LEU A 25 -7.24 -8.81 -15.89
CA LEU A 25 -8.35 -9.42 -16.62
C LEU A 25 -8.30 -10.95 -16.56
N ARG A 26 -7.10 -11.56 -16.50
CA ARG A 26 -6.88 -13.01 -16.36
C ARG A 26 -7.53 -13.60 -15.11
N TYR A 27 -7.64 -12.79 -14.04
CA TYR A 27 -8.33 -13.19 -12.81
C TYR A 27 -9.81 -12.84 -12.81
N GLY A 28 -10.33 -12.24 -13.88
CA GLY A 28 -11.72 -11.73 -13.96
C GLY A 28 -11.95 -10.45 -13.15
N LEU A 29 -10.87 -9.78 -12.72
CA LEU A 29 -10.90 -8.57 -11.92
C LEU A 29 -11.04 -7.31 -12.79
N LYS A 30 -11.47 -6.21 -12.15
CA LYS A 30 -11.64 -4.89 -12.77
C LYS A 30 -10.98 -3.77 -11.97
N VAL A 31 -10.18 -4.14 -10.97
CA VAL A 31 -9.46 -3.22 -10.09
C VAL A 31 -8.00 -3.65 -10.02
N CYS A 32 -7.10 -2.69 -10.01
CA CYS A 32 -5.70 -2.93 -9.70
C CYS A 32 -5.08 -1.73 -9.00
N GLN A 33 -3.97 -1.99 -8.32
CA GLN A 33 -3.03 -0.97 -7.88
C GLN A 33 -1.81 -1.04 -8.80
N LEU A 34 -1.54 0.02 -9.55
CA LEU A 34 -0.32 0.09 -10.35
C LEU A 34 0.89 0.35 -9.46
N VAL A 35 2.03 -0.20 -9.85
CA VAL A 35 3.31 0.01 -9.18
C VAL A 35 4.43 0.25 -10.18
N SER A 36 5.33 1.18 -9.89
CA SER A 36 6.60 1.31 -10.59
C SER A 36 7.71 1.82 -9.66
N TRP A 37 8.89 1.26 -9.85
CA TRP A 37 10.14 1.69 -9.21
C TRP A 37 10.97 2.59 -10.13
N ASP A 38 10.67 2.63 -11.41
CA ASP A 38 11.41 3.41 -12.42
C ASP A 38 10.78 4.78 -12.62
N VAL A 39 11.30 5.78 -11.92
CA VAL A 39 10.82 7.18 -11.98
C VAL A 39 10.92 7.78 -13.38
N SER A 40 11.72 7.20 -14.30
CA SER A 40 11.78 7.64 -15.69
C SER A 40 10.48 7.39 -16.44
N GLN A 41 9.65 6.47 -15.98
CA GLN A 41 8.30 6.19 -16.51
C GLN A 41 7.26 7.28 -16.16
N ALA A 42 7.54 8.14 -15.18
CA ALA A 42 6.64 9.23 -14.80
C ALA A 42 6.64 10.35 -15.86
N THR A 43 6.06 10.06 -17.01
CA THR A 43 5.95 11.00 -18.14
C THR A 43 4.51 11.11 -18.63
N ASP A 44 4.17 12.25 -19.20
CA ASP A 44 2.83 12.51 -19.75
C ASP A 44 2.43 11.48 -20.81
N VAL A 45 3.37 11.08 -21.66
CA VAL A 45 3.12 10.12 -22.75
C VAL A 45 2.74 8.74 -22.19
N ILE A 46 3.47 8.27 -21.19
CA ILE A 46 3.17 6.98 -20.55
C ILE A 46 1.84 7.08 -19.79
N ALA A 47 1.60 8.18 -19.08
CA ALA A 47 0.35 8.40 -18.36
C ALA A 47 -0.87 8.35 -19.30
N ASP A 48 -0.82 9.05 -20.44
CA ASP A 48 -1.90 9.03 -21.44
C ASP A 48 -2.13 7.62 -22.00
N THR A 49 -1.04 6.89 -22.26
CA THR A 49 -1.11 5.50 -22.75
C THR A 49 -1.78 4.60 -21.73
N VAL A 50 -1.39 4.70 -20.45
CA VAL A 50 -1.96 3.92 -19.34
C VAL A 50 -3.43 4.26 -19.14
N ALA A 51 -3.79 5.55 -19.13
CA ALA A 51 -5.18 5.97 -18.97
C ALA A 51 -6.07 5.42 -20.10
N ALA A 52 -5.60 5.50 -21.35
CA ALA A 52 -6.31 4.95 -22.49
C ALA A 52 -6.44 3.42 -22.42
N ALA A 53 -5.38 2.72 -22.03
CA ALA A 53 -5.40 1.26 -21.86
C ALA A 53 -6.36 0.83 -20.74
N ALA A 54 -6.36 1.51 -19.59
CA ALA A 54 -7.26 1.25 -18.48
C ALA A 54 -8.73 1.43 -18.91
N ALA A 55 -9.04 2.53 -19.61
CA ALA A 55 -10.38 2.79 -20.12
C ALA A 55 -10.82 1.70 -21.13
N LYS A 56 -9.94 1.30 -22.06
CA LYS A 56 -10.21 0.24 -23.03
C LYS A 56 -10.45 -1.12 -22.37
N ALA A 57 -9.66 -1.43 -21.31
CA ALA A 57 -9.80 -2.67 -20.56
C ALA A 57 -11.00 -2.67 -19.58
N GLY A 58 -11.57 -1.51 -19.30
CA GLY A 58 -12.58 -1.32 -18.27
C GLY A 58 -12.04 -1.66 -16.87
N VAL A 59 -10.77 -1.33 -16.63
CA VAL A 59 -10.08 -1.53 -15.34
C VAL A 59 -9.94 -0.19 -14.63
N ARG A 60 -10.30 -0.15 -13.35
CA ARG A 60 -10.10 1.00 -12.47
C ARG A 60 -8.77 0.85 -11.73
N ILE A 61 -7.99 1.92 -11.71
CA ILE A 61 -6.76 2.00 -10.94
C ILE A 61 -7.11 2.53 -9.55
N ALA A 62 -6.99 1.69 -8.52
CA ALA A 62 -7.33 2.01 -7.14
C ALA A 62 -6.39 3.07 -6.54
N ALA A 63 -5.09 2.93 -6.81
CA ALA A 63 -4.04 3.85 -6.42
C ALA A 63 -2.76 3.55 -7.22
N PHE A 64 -1.79 4.45 -7.14
CA PHE A 64 -0.46 4.25 -7.74
C PHE A 64 0.60 4.09 -6.64
N TRP A 65 1.24 2.93 -6.58
CA TRP A 65 2.36 2.70 -5.67
C TRP A 65 3.64 3.27 -6.27
N ALA A 66 4.15 4.31 -5.63
CA ALA A 66 5.21 5.17 -6.11
C ALA A 66 6.58 4.74 -5.54
N GLY A 67 7.34 4.01 -6.32
CA GLY A 67 8.73 3.69 -6.00
C GLY A 67 9.62 4.93 -5.99
N VAL A 68 10.70 4.87 -5.22
CA VAL A 68 11.63 5.98 -5.07
C VAL A 68 13.06 5.54 -5.44
N PRO A 69 13.92 6.46 -5.90
CA PRO A 69 15.27 6.14 -6.35
C PRO A 69 16.21 5.76 -5.21
N GLY A 70 17.33 5.14 -5.58
CA GLY A 70 18.41 4.76 -4.67
C GLY A 70 18.20 3.40 -4.00
N PRO A 71 19.06 3.05 -3.04
CA PRO A 71 19.05 1.74 -2.40
C PRO A 71 17.80 1.56 -1.53
N GLN A 72 17.23 0.35 -1.57
CA GLN A 72 16.13 -0.06 -0.72
C GLN A 72 16.36 -1.50 -0.26
N VAL A 73 16.72 -1.67 1.00
CA VAL A 73 17.05 -2.96 1.59
C VAL A 73 16.02 -3.29 2.67
N TRP A 74 15.26 -4.35 2.43
CA TRP A 74 14.13 -4.74 3.26
C TRP A 74 14.58 -5.66 4.40
N ASN A 75 15.22 -5.09 5.42
CA ASN A 75 15.64 -5.78 6.63
C ASN A 75 15.72 -4.81 7.83
N PHE A 76 16.13 -5.32 9.00
CA PHE A 76 16.25 -4.50 10.22
C PHE A 76 17.58 -3.74 10.34
N VAL A 77 18.60 -4.11 9.54
CA VAL A 77 19.95 -3.57 9.66
C VAL A 77 20.16 -2.39 8.71
N GLU A 78 19.99 -2.61 7.40
CA GLU A 78 20.16 -1.56 6.40
C GLU A 78 18.87 -0.83 6.10
N GLY A 79 17.70 -1.42 6.41
CA GLY A 79 16.40 -0.81 6.16
C GLY A 79 16.27 0.61 6.73
N PRO A 80 16.62 0.87 8.00
CA PRO A 80 16.58 2.22 8.57
C PRO A 80 17.42 3.26 7.82
N LEU A 81 18.47 2.82 7.10
CA LEU A 81 19.39 3.67 6.35
C LEU A 81 19.01 3.82 4.87
N THR A 82 18.08 3.01 4.38
CA THR A 82 17.80 2.93 2.93
C THR A 82 16.34 3.09 2.55
N LEU A 83 15.38 2.80 3.42
CA LEU A 83 13.96 2.77 3.06
C LEU A 83 13.26 4.12 3.21
N GLY A 84 12.41 4.43 2.26
CA GLY A 84 11.47 5.56 2.30
C GLY A 84 12.14 6.92 2.25
N ILE A 85 11.55 7.92 2.90
CA ILE A 85 12.03 9.31 2.96
C ILE A 85 12.68 9.68 4.31
N VAL A 86 12.79 8.71 5.22
CA VAL A 86 13.46 8.89 6.51
C VAL A 86 14.97 9.17 6.33
N PRO A 87 15.72 8.41 5.50
CA PRO A 87 17.15 8.67 5.36
C PRO A 87 17.44 10.03 4.74
N GLU A 88 18.12 10.91 5.48
CA GLU A 88 18.46 12.28 5.06
C GLU A 88 19.15 12.32 3.70
N ALA A 89 20.11 11.41 3.48
CA ALA A 89 20.90 11.34 2.26
C ALA A 89 20.08 11.20 0.96
N PHE A 90 18.88 10.63 1.03
CA PHE A 90 18.02 10.39 -0.13
C PHE A 90 16.73 11.21 -0.11
N ARG A 91 16.42 11.87 1.01
CA ARG A 91 15.10 12.50 1.25
C ARG A 91 14.71 13.48 0.16
N ALA A 92 15.57 14.43 -0.18
CA ALA A 92 15.26 15.47 -1.16
C ALA A 92 14.98 14.89 -2.56
N GLU A 93 15.80 13.94 -3.01
CA GLU A 93 15.62 13.27 -4.30
C GLU A 93 14.33 12.46 -4.34
N ARG A 94 14.01 11.75 -3.24
CA ARG A 94 12.81 10.92 -3.11
C ARG A 94 11.54 11.74 -3.04
N VAL A 95 11.56 12.86 -2.33
CA VAL A 95 10.44 13.83 -2.35
C VAL A 95 10.19 14.36 -3.77
N ALA A 96 11.25 14.71 -4.50
CA ALA A 96 11.11 15.12 -5.90
C ALA A 96 10.54 14.00 -6.79
N ALA A 97 10.94 12.76 -6.59
CA ALA A 97 10.40 11.60 -7.31
C ALA A 97 8.91 11.38 -7.00
N LEU A 98 8.51 11.45 -5.72
CA LEU A 98 7.10 11.32 -5.31
C LEU A 98 6.23 12.43 -5.92
N LYS A 99 6.73 13.65 -6.07
CA LYS A 99 6.00 14.73 -6.75
C LYS A 99 5.80 14.43 -8.24
N ARG A 100 6.81 13.88 -8.92
CA ARG A 100 6.65 13.42 -10.32
C ARG A 100 5.61 12.31 -10.43
N TRP A 101 5.59 11.35 -9.50
CA TRP A 101 4.57 10.33 -9.44
C TRP A 101 3.17 10.90 -9.14
N ALA A 102 3.06 11.98 -8.35
CA ALA A 102 1.79 12.66 -8.14
C ALA A 102 1.26 13.30 -9.44
N ASP A 103 2.12 13.93 -10.25
CA ASP A 103 1.72 14.43 -11.57
C ASP A 103 1.22 13.29 -12.49
N PHE A 104 1.95 12.18 -12.51
CA PHE A 104 1.56 10.98 -13.25
C PHE A 104 0.22 10.41 -12.77
N ALA A 105 0.07 10.25 -11.46
CA ALA A 105 -1.14 9.71 -10.81
C ALA A 105 -2.39 10.56 -11.12
N ALA A 106 -2.27 11.87 -11.03
CA ALA A 106 -3.35 12.79 -11.40
C ALA A 106 -3.75 12.61 -12.87
N ARG A 107 -2.79 12.43 -13.77
CA ARG A 107 -3.04 12.27 -15.19
C ARG A 107 -3.68 10.93 -15.56
N ILE A 108 -3.33 9.84 -14.88
CA ILE A 108 -4.00 8.54 -15.06
C ILE A 108 -5.36 8.45 -14.35
N GLY A 109 -5.74 9.48 -13.58
CA GLY A 109 -7.05 9.55 -12.92
C GLY A 109 -7.19 8.65 -11.69
N THR A 110 -6.10 8.33 -11.00
CA THR A 110 -6.14 7.59 -9.72
C THR A 110 -6.28 8.55 -8.54
N PRO A 111 -6.93 8.15 -7.43
CA PRO A 111 -7.19 9.06 -6.30
C PRO A 111 -5.96 9.35 -5.43
N ALA A 112 -4.91 8.54 -5.50
CA ALA A 112 -3.78 8.66 -4.57
C ALA A 112 -2.49 8.08 -5.15
N ILE A 113 -1.36 8.55 -4.58
CA ILE A 113 -0.09 7.81 -4.60
C ILE A 113 0.15 7.15 -3.26
N ILE A 114 0.85 6.01 -3.28
CA ILE A 114 1.23 5.23 -2.11
C ILE A 114 2.75 5.11 -2.07
N THR A 115 3.35 5.12 -0.87
CA THR A 115 4.74 4.71 -0.67
C THR A 115 4.99 4.30 0.78
N HIS A 116 6.06 3.54 1.02
CA HIS A 116 6.64 3.41 2.35
C HIS A 116 7.41 4.68 2.72
N CYS A 117 7.13 5.25 3.90
CA CYS A 117 7.91 6.38 4.41
C CYS A 117 9.24 5.96 5.04
N GLY A 118 9.38 4.68 5.42
CA GLY A 118 10.55 4.14 6.07
C GLY A 118 10.41 4.10 7.60
N PHE A 119 11.50 3.89 8.29
CA PHE A 119 11.52 3.76 9.76
C PHE A 119 11.39 5.12 10.45
N ILE A 120 10.18 5.68 10.46
CA ILE A 120 9.89 6.96 11.15
C ILE A 120 10.28 6.82 12.62
N PRO A 121 11.08 7.76 13.19
CA PRO A 121 11.52 7.67 14.57
C PRO A 121 10.34 7.60 15.56
N GLU A 122 10.40 6.66 16.48
CA GLU A 122 9.41 6.53 17.55
C GLU A 122 9.49 7.68 18.55
N ASN A 123 10.71 8.17 18.81
CA ASN A 123 10.93 9.30 19.68
C ASN A 123 10.78 10.62 18.90
N MET A 124 9.81 11.42 19.28
CA MET A 124 9.55 12.75 18.67
C MET A 124 10.65 13.78 18.91
N THR A 125 11.56 13.53 19.85
CA THR A 125 12.73 14.39 20.10
C THR A 125 13.95 13.97 19.30
N ASP A 126 13.84 12.89 18.53
CA ASP A 126 14.86 12.48 17.57
C ASP A 126 15.04 13.61 16.53
N PRO A 127 16.28 14.05 16.24
CA PRO A 127 16.53 15.10 15.26
C PRO A 127 15.93 14.83 13.87
N GLU A 128 15.79 13.55 13.48
CA GLU A 128 15.23 13.18 12.19
C GLU A 128 13.70 13.22 12.15
N TYR A 129 13.00 13.24 13.29
CA TYR A 129 11.54 13.17 13.30
C TYR A 129 10.89 14.39 12.63
N ALA A 130 11.26 15.59 13.01
CA ALA A 130 10.66 16.80 12.46
C ALA A 130 10.92 16.97 10.95
N PRO A 131 12.17 16.77 10.44
CA PRO A 131 12.44 16.80 9.01
C PRO A 131 11.64 15.78 8.20
N VAL A 132 11.39 14.57 8.76
CA VAL A 132 10.56 13.54 8.11
C VAL A 132 9.10 13.98 8.03
N VAL A 133 8.54 14.52 9.11
CA VAL A 133 7.17 15.07 9.12
C VAL A 133 7.01 16.19 8.10
N ASP A 134 8.00 17.08 7.98
CA ASP A 134 7.99 18.17 7.01
C ASP A 134 8.07 17.64 5.56
N ALA A 135 8.88 16.62 5.30
CA ALA A 135 8.96 15.98 4.00
C ALA A 135 7.64 15.29 3.60
N ILE A 136 6.99 14.57 4.53
CA ILE A 136 5.67 13.98 4.31
C ILE A 136 4.64 15.08 4.02
N ARG A 137 4.65 16.18 4.78
CA ARG A 137 3.77 17.32 4.57
C ARG A 137 3.95 17.94 3.20
N GLU A 138 5.20 18.09 2.75
CA GLU A 138 5.52 18.65 1.44
C GLU A 138 4.94 17.80 0.29
N VAL A 139 5.05 16.48 0.38
CA VAL A 139 4.46 15.56 -0.62
C VAL A 139 2.93 15.60 -0.53
N ALA A 140 2.36 15.55 0.67
CA ALA A 140 0.92 15.57 0.88
C ALA A 140 0.29 16.87 0.34
N GLN A 141 0.91 18.04 0.58
CA GLN A 141 0.46 19.31 0.04
C GLN A 141 0.50 19.31 -1.50
N TYR A 142 1.59 18.79 -2.08
CA TYR A 142 1.73 18.66 -3.52
C TYR A 142 0.66 17.75 -4.14
N CYS A 143 0.28 16.69 -3.46
CA CYS A 143 -0.83 15.81 -3.83
C CYS A 143 -2.17 16.55 -3.73
N ALA A 144 -2.42 17.27 -2.62
CA ALA A 144 -3.66 18.04 -2.42
C ALA A 144 -3.91 19.06 -3.53
N ASP A 145 -2.87 19.76 -3.97
CA ASP A 145 -2.93 20.75 -5.07
C ASP A 145 -3.36 20.10 -6.43
N ARG A 146 -3.32 18.77 -6.52
CA ARG A 146 -3.72 17.96 -7.69
C ARG A 146 -5.01 17.17 -7.45
N GLY A 147 -5.66 17.38 -6.32
CA GLY A 147 -6.86 16.63 -5.95
C GLY A 147 -6.58 15.17 -5.56
N LEU A 148 -5.34 14.86 -5.16
CA LEU A 148 -4.92 13.53 -4.72
C LEU A 148 -4.80 13.44 -3.20
N GLU A 149 -5.00 12.24 -2.66
CA GLU A 149 -4.51 11.86 -1.34
C GLU A 149 -3.07 11.32 -1.44
N PHE A 150 -2.36 11.37 -0.33
CA PHE A 150 -1.08 10.68 -0.16
C PHE A 150 -1.26 9.58 0.88
N TRP A 151 -1.13 8.31 0.46
CA TRP A 151 -1.32 7.18 1.36
C TRP A 151 0.01 6.58 1.79
N LEU A 152 0.19 6.46 3.10
CA LEU A 152 1.35 5.81 3.68
C LEU A 152 1.09 4.30 3.74
N GLU A 153 2.02 3.50 3.25
CA GLU A 153 1.92 2.06 3.42
C GLU A 153 2.48 1.65 4.77
N THR A 154 1.70 0.86 5.53
CA THR A 154 2.10 0.35 6.83
C THR A 154 3.25 -0.65 6.72
N GLY A 155 4.16 -0.65 7.69
CA GLY A 155 5.27 -1.61 7.72
C GLY A 155 6.32 -1.33 8.78
N GLN A 156 7.15 -0.33 8.56
CA GLN A 156 8.32 -0.05 9.39
C GLN A 156 7.99 0.67 10.70
N GLU A 157 6.82 1.24 10.82
CA GLU A 157 6.34 2.03 11.95
C GLU A 157 5.29 1.28 12.76
N THR A 158 5.18 1.63 14.04
CA THR A 158 4.04 1.20 14.83
C THR A 158 2.78 2.01 14.47
N PRO A 159 1.57 1.47 14.65
CA PRO A 159 0.33 2.21 14.42
C PRO A 159 0.27 3.55 15.19
N VAL A 160 0.83 3.58 16.40
CA VAL A 160 0.88 4.81 17.22
C VAL A 160 1.80 5.87 16.61
N VAL A 161 2.94 5.47 16.03
CA VAL A 161 3.85 6.39 15.32
C VAL A 161 3.18 6.94 14.07
N LEU A 162 2.47 6.10 13.30
CA LEU A 162 1.71 6.53 12.14
C LEU A 162 0.63 7.55 12.50
N LEU A 163 -0.21 7.25 13.50
CA LEU A 163 -1.25 8.17 13.96
C LEU A 163 -0.66 9.54 14.31
N ARG A 164 0.36 9.54 15.16
CA ARG A 164 1.07 10.76 15.58
C ARG A 164 1.65 11.53 14.40
N THR A 165 2.21 10.83 13.43
CA THR A 165 2.79 11.45 12.23
C THR A 165 1.70 12.08 11.35
N ILE A 166 0.59 11.39 11.12
CA ILE A 166 -0.55 11.90 10.35
C ILE A 166 -1.10 13.17 11.00
N GLU A 167 -1.33 13.16 12.31
CA GLU A 167 -1.81 14.32 13.07
C GLU A 167 -0.85 15.51 12.97
N ARG A 168 0.46 15.27 13.01
CA ARG A 168 1.48 16.33 12.90
C ARG A 168 1.68 16.85 11.50
N VAL A 169 1.50 16.01 10.48
CA VAL A 169 1.47 16.44 9.08
C VAL A 169 0.31 17.43 8.86
N GLY A 170 -0.89 17.09 9.31
CA GLY A 170 -2.02 18.00 9.44
C GLY A 170 -2.59 18.55 8.12
N THR A 171 -2.31 17.93 6.97
CA THR A 171 -2.81 18.39 5.65
C THR A 171 -4.23 17.92 5.34
N GLY A 172 -4.74 16.92 6.07
CA GLY A 172 -6.10 16.40 5.92
C GLY A 172 -6.29 15.42 4.74
N ASN A 173 -5.27 15.19 3.92
CA ASN A 173 -5.32 14.27 2.78
C ASN A 173 -4.34 13.09 2.89
N ILE A 174 -3.89 12.77 4.10
CA ILE A 174 -3.14 11.55 4.38
C ILE A 174 -4.14 10.41 4.59
N GLY A 175 -3.95 9.32 3.85
CA GLY A 175 -4.59 8.04 4.08
C GLY A 175 -3.57 6.95 4.39
N LEU A 176 -4.06 5.75 4.61
CA LEU A 176 -3.24 4.55 4.76
C LEU A 176 -3.60 3.51 3.71
N ASN A 177 -2.57 3.01 3.04
CA ASN A 177 -2.58 1.71 2.42
C ASN A 177 -2.21 0.71 3.52
N PHE A 178 -3.21 0.05 4.07
CA PHE A 178 -3.01 -0.81 5.22
C PHE A 178 -2.55 -2.19 4.78
N ASP A 179 -1.26 -2.46 4.97
CA ASP A 179 -0.68 -3.80 4.83
C ASP A 179 -0.59 -4.45 6.22
N PRO A 180 -1.48 -5.39 6.53
CA PRO A 180 -1.49 -6.06 7.82
C PRO A 180 -0.32 -7.03 7.99
N ALA A 181 0.19 -7.60 6.89
CA ALA A 181 1.32 -8.53 6.92
C ALA A 181 2.61 -7.80 7.28
N ASN A 182 2.81 -6.59 6.76
CA ASN A 182 4.00 -5.81 7.08
C ASN A 182 4.08 -5.48 8.58
N LEU A 183 2.97 -5.20 9.25
CA LEU A 183 2.96 -5.02 10.71
C LEU A 183 3.44 -6.27 11.45
N ILE A 184 3.07 -7.46 10.97
CA ILE A 184 3.52 -8.75 11.51
C ILE A 184 4.99 -8.99 11.17
N MET A 185 5.36 -8.87 9.89
CA MET A 185 6.70 -9.21 9.40
C MET A 185 7.79 -8.27 9.92
N TYR A 186 7.45 -7.00 10.18
CA TYR A 186 8.33 -6.04 10.85
C TYR A 186 8.24 -6.09 12.38
N GLY A 187 7.37 -6.93 12.95
CA GLY A 187 7.19 -7.02 14.40
C GLY A 187 6.67 -5.72 15.04
N LYS A 188 5.91 -4.92 14.31
CA LYS A 188 5.49 -3.57 14.73
C LYS A 188 4.11 -3.51 15.39
N GLY A 189 3.30 -4.53 15.21
CA GLY A 189 1.99 -4.56 15.87
C GLY A 189 1.10 -5.71 15.44
N ASN A 190 -0.01 -5.84 16.18
CA ASN A 190 -1.13 -6.69 15.81
C ASN A 190 -2.03 -5.89 14.84
N PRO A 191 -2.29 -6.38 13.62
CA PRO A 191 -3.09 -5.62 12.65
C PRO A 191 -4.55 -5.44 13.08
N ILE A 192 -5.12 -6.35 13.88
CA ILE A 192 -6.49 -6.20 14.39
C ILE A 192 -6.57 -5.02 15.38
N ASP A 193 -5.62 -4.96 16.33
CA ASP A 193 -5.56 -3.87 17.32
C ASP A 193 -5.16 -2.54 16.65
N ALA A 194 -4.34 -2.59 15.61
CA ALA A 194 -3.94 -1.41 14.84
C ALA A 194 -5.13 -0.63 14.27
N LEU A 195 -6.21 -1.31 13.87
CA LEU A 195 -7.42 -0.66 13.37
C LEU A 195 -8.13 0.21 14.42
N ASP A 196 -7.92 -0.04 15.71
CA ASP A 196 -8.47 0.84 16.75
C ASP A 196 -7.69 2.15 16.88
N THR A 197 -6.43 2.13 16.42
CA THR A 197 -5.56 3.31 16.43
C THR A 197 -5.67 4.12 15.12
N VAL A 198 -5.59 3.45 13.96
CA VAL A 198 -5.45 4.11 12.66
C VAL A 198 -6.57 3.78 11.66
N GLY A 199 -7.58 3.04 12.07
CA GLY A 199 -8.63 2.53 11.17
C GLY A 199 -9.37 3.61 10.40
N ASP A 200 -9.55 4.81 10.96
CA ASP A 200 -10.22 5.93 10.30
C ASP A 200 -9.44 6.52 9.13
N TYR A 201 -8.13 6.23 9.05
CA TYR A 201 -7.26 6.65 7.96
C TYR A 201 -7.12 5.59 6.87
N VAL A 202 -7.59 4.36 7.07
CA VAL A 202 -7.47 3.27 6.09
C VAL A 202 -8.31 3.59 4.84
N ARG A 203 -7.65 3.56 3.68
CA ARG A 203 -8.26 3.82 2.36
C ARG A 203 -8.20 2.61 1.45
N ASN A 204 -7.18 1.79 1.63
CA ASN A 204 -6.91 0.61 0.83
C ASN A 204 -6.31 -0.48 1.72
N ILE A 205 -6.51 -1.75 1.37
CA ILE A 205 -5.95 -2.90 2.08
C ILE A 205 -5.05 -3.67 1.13
N HIS A 206 -3.83 -3.97 1.57
CA HIS A 206 -3.06 -5.05 0.95
C HIS A 206 -3.49 -6.38 1.56
N VAL A 207 -3.98 -7.26 0.71
CA VAL A 207 -4.35 -8.62 1.09
C VAL A 207 -3.09 -9.48 0.99
N LYS A 208 -2.28 -9.39 2.03
CA LYS A 208 -0.98 -10.02 2.22
C LYS A 208 -0.91 -10.61 3.62
N ASP A 209 -0.27 -11.73 3.81
CA ASP A 209 -0.14 -12.40 5.11
C ASP A 209 1.30 -12.84 5.35
N GLY A 210 1.67 -12.97 6.60
CA GLY A 210 3.03 -13.28 6.96
C GLY A 210 3.17 -13.88 8.36
N MET A 211 4.38 -14.34 8.62
CA MET A 211 4.80 -14.88 9.90
C MET A 211 5.62 -13.84 10.65
N TYR A 212 5.57 -13.89 11.95
CA TYR A 212 6.38 -13.02 12.81
C TYR A 212 7.88 -13.37 12.68
N PRO A 213 8.80 -12.38 12.72
CA PRO A 213 10.24 -12.66 12.62
C PRO A 213 10.72 -13.53 13.79
N ILE A 214 11.58 -14.47 13.46
CA ILE A 214 12.24 -15.36 14.43
C ILE A 214 13.75 -15.07 14.54
N SER A 215 14.22 -14.03 13.87
CA SER A 215 15.59 -13.53 13.87
C SER A 215 15.58 -12.03 14.19
N GLY A 216 16.66 -11.52 14.78
CA GLY A 216 16.82 -10.09 15.05
C GLY A 216 17.20 -9.27 13.80
N ASP A 217 17.65 -9.93 12.74
CA ASP A 217 18.23 -9.27 11.57
C ASP A 217 17.34 -9.35 10.31
N SER A 218 16.39 -10.30 10.30
CA SER A 218 15.54 -10.59 9.13
C SER A 218 14.07 -10.35 9.43
N LEU A 219 13.34 -9.89 8.43
CA LEU A 219 11.89 -9.79 8.49
C LEU A 219 11.25 -11.18 8.67
N GLY A 220 9.98 -11.18 9.06
CA GLY A 220 9.14 -12.37 8.98
C GLY A 220 8.95 -12.84 7.53
N GLU A 221 8.49 -14.05 7.35
CA GLU A 221 8.27 -14.67 6.04
C GLU A 221 6.84 -14.38 5.54
N GLU A 222 6.72 -13.97 4.28
CA GLU A 222 5.44 -13.85 3.60
C GLU A 222 4.85 -15.24 3.30
N VAL A 223 3.58 -15.41 3.56
CA VAL A 223 2.82 -16.62 3.23
C VAL A 223 1.51 -16.24 2.52
N ARG A 224 0.84 -17.23 1.89
CA ARG A 224 -0.46 -16.97 1.28
C ARG A 224 -1.47 -16.44 2.31
N PRO A 225 -2.29 -15.43 1.97
CA PRO A 225 -3.33 -14.91 2.84
C PRO A 225 -4.22 -16.00 3.46
N GLY A 226 -4.40 -15.93 4.77
CA GLY A 226 -5.11 -16.91 5.57
C GLY A 226 -4.24 -18.03 6.16
N LEU A 227 -2.95 -18.10 5.83
CA LEU A 227 -2.02 -19.07 6.41
C LEU A 227 -1.03 -18.44 7.40
N GLY A 228 -1.00 -17.12 7.51
CA GLY A 228 -0.12 -16.38 8.39
C GLY A 228 -0.75 -15.97 9.72
N ARG A 229 -0.29 -14.83 10.24
CA ARG A 229 -0.65 -14.31 11.56
C ARG A 229 -1.61 -13.12 11.52
N VAL A 230 -2.02 -12.68 10.33
CA VAL A 230 -2.94 -11.53 10.16
C VAL A 230 -4.34 -11.84 10.68
N LYS A 231 -4.78 -13.12 10.64
CA LYS A 231 -6.14 -13.55 11.00
C LYS A 231 -7.21 -12.88 10.11
N PHE A 232 -7.08 -13.07 8.81
CA PHE A 232 -7.95 -12.42 7.82
C PHE A 232 -9.46 -12.50 8.10
N PRO A 233 -10.06 -13.62 8.55
CA PRO A 233 -11.49 -13.62 8.87
C PRO A 233 -11.90 -12.56 9.89
N GLU A 234 -11.08 -12.36 10.93
CA GLU A 234 -11.30 -11.35 11.97
C GLU A 234 -11.05 -9.94 11.46
N LEU A 235 -9.96 -9.74 10.65
CA LEU A 235 -9.63 -8.46 10.05
C LEU A 235 -10.72 -7.97 9.09
N VAL A 236 -11.20 -8.85 8.21
CA VAL A 236 -12.27 -8.54 7.26
C VAL A 236 -13.53 -8.10 8.00
N ARG A 237 -13.95 -8.88 9.02
CA ARG A 237 -15.11 -8.53 9.84
C ARG A 237 -14.95 -7.15 10.46
N LYS A 238 -13.84 -6.89 11.16
CA LYS A 238 -13.60 -5.62 11.85
C LYS A 238 -13.59 -4.43 10.89
N LEU A 239 -13.06 -4.60 9.67
CA LEU A 239 -13.08 -3.56 8.65
C LEU A 239 -14.50 -3.28 8.13
N LEU A 240 -15.30 -4.33 7.88
CA LEU A 240 -16.67 -4.19 7.42
C LEU A 240 -17.54 -3.56 8.52
N ASP A 241 -17.41 -3.97 9.78
CA ASP A 241 -18.11 -3.37 10.94
C ASP A 241 -17.78 -1.88 11.11
N ARG A 242 -16.56 -1.46 10.74
CA ARG A 242 -16.16 -0.06 10.71
C ARG A 242 -16.66 0.71 9.48
N GLY A 243 -17.36 0.05 8.57
CA GLY A 243 -17.88 0.66 7.33
C GLY A 243 -16.78 0.90 6.27
N PHE A 244 -15.73 0.10 6.23
CA PHE A 244 -14.70 0.20 5.21
C PHE A 244 -15.26 -0.04 3.81
N THR A 245 -15.03 0.90 2.90
CA THR A 245 -15.52 0.88 1.51
C THR A 245 -14.39 0.93 0.48
N GLY A 246 -13.14 0.86 0.91
CA GLY A 246 -11.95 0.89 0.04
C GLY A 246 -11.73 -0.42 -0.73
N ASP A 247 -10.60 -0.49 -1.40
CA ASP A 247 -10.23 -1.64 -2.23
C ASP A 247 -9.40 -2.67 -1.46
N TRP A 248 -9.49 -3.93 -1.90
CA TRP A 248 -8.79 -5.07 -1.36
C TRP A 248 -7.79 -5.56 -2.40
N ILE A 249 -6.55 -5.11 -2.33
CA ILE A 249 -5.52 -5.37 -3.31
C ILE A 249 -4.66 -6.55 -2.87
N ILE A 250 -4.77 -7.65 -3.60
CA ILE A 250 -3.98 -8.85 -3.32
C ILE A 250 -2.52 -8.56 -3.72
N GLU A 251 -1.64 -8.72 -2.75
CA GLU A 251 -0.21 -8.67 -2.92
C GLU A 251 0.39 -10.05 -2.60
N ARG A 252 1.15 -10.60 -3.53
CA ARG A 252 1.84 -11.88 -3.37
C ARG A 252 3.20 -11.80 -4.04
N GLU A 253 4.26 -11.69 -3.23
CA GLU A 253 5.64 -11.37 -3.67
C GLU A 253 6.44 -12.58 -4.16
N ILE A 254 5.76 -13.60 -4.66
CA ILE A 254 6.38 -14.71 -5.38
C ILE A 254 5.98 -14.66 -6.85
N HIS A 255 6.61 -15.48 -7.68
CA HIS A 255 6.37 -15.51 -9.11
C HIS A 255 5.96 -16.88 -9.61
N GLY A 256 5.35 -16.91 -10.80
CA GLY A 256 5.02 -18.14 -11.53
C GLY A 256 3.71 -18.79 -11.08
N GLU A 257 3.60 -20.09 -11.35
CA GLU A 257 2.35 -20.84 -11.20
C GLU A 257 1.80 -20.84 -9.76
N GLN A 258 2.68 -20.82 -8.77
CA GLN A 258 2.25 -20.78 -7.37
C GLN A 258 1.60 -19.44 -7.02
N GLN A 259 2.12 -18.32 -7.53
CA GLN A 259 1.51 -17.00 -7.36
C GLN A 259 0.08 -16.98 -7.94
N GLU A 260 -0.10 -17.52 -9.15
CA GLU A 260 -1.43 -17.57 -9.77
C GLU A 260 -2.42 -18.41 -8.95
N LYS A 261 -2.00 -19.55 -8.43
CA LYS A 261 -2.83 -20.39 -7.55
C LYS A 261 -3.20 -19.67 -6.26
N ASP A 262 -2.22 -18.99 -5.64
CA ASP A 262 -2.42 -18.27 -4.39
C ASP A 262 -3.38 -17.09 -4.59
N ILE A 263 -3.24 -16.32 -5.68
CA ILE A 263 -4.16 -15.20 -5.99
C ILE A 263 -5.59 -15.70 -6.19
N ARG A 264 -5.80 -16.75 -7.01
CA ARG A 264 -7.14 -17.33 -7.24
C ARG A 264 -7.78 -17.82 -5.95
N GLN A 265 -6.99 -18.51 -5.11
CA GLN A 265 -7.47 -18.96 -3.81
C GLN A 265 -7.80 -17.80 -2.89
N THR A 266 -6.99 -16.74 -2.87
CA THR A 266 -7.22 -15.55 -2.04
C THR A 266 -8.49 -14.82 -2.46
N ILE A 267 -8.79 -14.71 -3.76
CA ILE A 267 -10.07 -14.15 -4.24
C ILE A 267 -11.25 -14.96 -3.67
N ALA A 268 -11.18 -16.29 -3.74
CA ALA A 268 -12.24 -17.16 -3.21
C ALA A 268 -12.37 -17.03 -1.67
N ASP A 269 -11.22 -16.95 -0.98
CA ASP A 269 -11.18 -16.82 0.47
C ASP A 269 -11.75 -15.47 0.95
N LEU A 270 -11.42 -14.35 0.29
CA LEU A 270 -11.99 -13.03 0.60
C LEU A 270 -13.51 -13.03 0.50
N ASN A 271 -14.05 -13.59 -0.57
CA ASN A 271 -15.51 -13.69 -0.76
C ASN A 271 -16.15 -14.55 0.34
N ARG A 272 -15.49 -15.64 0.74
CA ARG A 272 -15.96 -16.49 1.84
C ARG A 272 -15.90 -15.78 3.18
N TRP A 273 -14.80 -15.08 3.50
CA TRP A 273 -14.64 -14.36 4.76
C TRP A 273 -15.65 -13.23 4.92
N ALA A 274 -15.94 -12.52 3.83
CA ALA A 274 -16.97 -11.47 3.83
C ALA A 274 -18.41 -12.03 3.94
N ALA A 275 -18.66 -13.23 3.41
CA ALA A 275 -19.98 -13.88 3.48
C ALA A 275 -20.28 -14.52 4.85
N ALA A 276 -19.23 -14.82 5.64
CA ALA A 276 -19.39 -15.48 6.95
C ALA A 276 -20.07 -14.58 8.01
N GLU A 277 -20.23 -13.27 7.73
CA GLU A 277 -20.97 -12.34 8.60
C GLU A 277 -22.47 -12.66 8.70
N ASP A 278 -23.06 -13.26 7.65
CA ASP A 278 -24.50 -13.52 7.60
C ASP A 278 -24.92 -14.80 8.37
N SER A 279 -23.98 -15.49 9.03
CA SER A 279 -24.21 -16.85 9.52
C SER A 279 -24.02 -17.10 11.03
N GLU A 280 -23.80 -16.07 11.86
CA GLU A 280 -23.86 -16.23 13.33
C GLU A 280 -25.04 -15.48 13.94
N PRO A 281 -25.81 -16.18 14.84
CA PRO A 281 -26.98 -15.61 15.49
C PRO A 281 -26.64 -14.65 16.61
#